data_3d42937eba5adb7e357541622253c646
#
_entry.id   3d42937eba5adb7e357541622253c646
#
_cell.length_a   1.000
_cell.length_b   1.000
_cell.length_c   1.000
_cell.angle_alpha   90.00
_cell.angle_beta   90.00
_cell.angle_gamma   90.00
#
_symmetry.space_group_name_H-M   'P 1'
#
loop_
_entity.id
_entity.type
_entity.pdbx_description
1 polymer ?
#
loop_
_entity_poly.entity_id
_entity_poly.type
_entity_poly.pdbx_seq_one_letter_code
_entity_poly.pdbx_strand_id
1 'polypeptide(L)'
;MTELYFSINRDVTDARYADLIRHCAAYGIRAAALSGDPVWIMPDKRRPYQEYLERVDAINALCGDGPQFYSLHLDVEPHVLPEVKRDGMEGYIPRFVELIRDARAQADKRGLQLEWDIPAWFGKFHDAENDCSLTETIFHYCEAVGIMAYSDTAEGQYRVVMPNVEIAKKTGKHLMIGCETMDLDEARREDGNCAISYFEEGKIYMYKCLQTIMRDVAETYDAFGFAIHDVKRWIALQPHVLPKYAEVYGK
;
A
#
# COMPACT_ATOMS: atom_id res chain seq x y z
N MET A 1 15.88 -2.70 3.52
CA MET A 1 14.84 -1.69 3.15
C MET A 1 15.35 -0.97 1.92
N THR A 2 14.57 -0.95 0.86
CA THR A 2 14.94 -0.35 -0.44
C THR A 2 14.11 0.90 -0.74
N GLU A 3 12.97 1.03 -0.09
CA GLU A 3 11.99 2.09 -0.33
C GLU A 3 11.33 2.55 0.96
N LEU A 4 10.90 3.82 0.99
CA LEU A 4 10.07 4.41 2.02
C LEU A 4 8.94 5.22 1.39
N TYR A 5 7.72 4.98 1.85
CA TYR A 5 6.54 5.73 1.45
C TYR A 5 6.28 6.83 2.49
N PHE A 6 6.43 8.08 2.06
CA PHE A 6 6.22 9.24 2.90
C PHE A 6 4.80 9.76 2.76
N SER A 7 3.98 9.60 3.78
CA SER A 7 2.67 10.25 3.84
C SER A 7 2.85 11.77 3.77
N ILE A 8 2.28 12.39 2.74
CA ILE A 8 2.35 13.83 2.53
C ILE A 8 1.37 14.53 3.47
N ASN A 9 1.90 15.04 4.58
CA ASN A 9 1.14 15.61 5.68
C ASN A 9 1.37 17.13 5.78
N ARG A 10 0.30 17.92 6.01
CA ARG A 10 0.35 19.39 6.12
C ARG A 10 1.21 19.88 7.29
N ASP A 11 1.39 19.07 8.33
CA ASP A 11 2.20 19.42 9.52
C ASP A 11 3.72 19.31 9.27
N VAL A 12 4.13 18.75 8.14
CA VAL A 12 5.53 18.60 7.75
C VAL A 12 5.85 19.56 6.62
N THR A 13 6.89 20.36 6.74
CA THR A 13 7.29 21.31 5.70
C THR A 13 7.90 20.64 4.48
N ASP A 14 7.78 21.24 3.30
CA ASP A 14 8.35 20.70 2.06
C ASP A 14 9.87 20.60 2.12
N ALA A 15 10.54 21.55 2.76
CA ALA A 15 12.00 21.49 3.03
C ALA A 15 12.37 20.25 3.85
N ARG A 16 11.54 19.86 4.83
CA ARG A 16 11.77 18.66 5.63
C ARG A 16 11.65 17.38 4.81
N TYR A 17 10.69 17.32 3.89
CA TYR A 17 10.60 16.17 2.96
C TYR A 17 11.83 16.12 2.04
N ALA A 18 12.27 17.24 1.49
CA ALA A 18 13.48 17.28 0.66
C ALA A 18 14.73 16.81 1.45
N ASP A 19 14.85 17.17 2.73
CA ASP A 19 15.92 16.67 3.61
C ASP A 19 15.82 15.15 3.84
N LEU A 20 14.61 14.63 4.09
CA LEU A 20 14.38 13.21 4.29
C LEU A 20 14.69 12.40 3.03
N ILE A 21 14.30 12.88 1.85
CA ILE A 21 14.62 12.25 0.56
C ILE A 21 16.15 12.13 0.38
N ARG A 22 16.89 13.23 0.64
CA ARG A 22 18.36 13.22 0.57
C ARG A 22 18.98 12.23 1.56
N HIS A 23 18.46 12.17 2.79
CA HIS A 23 18.93 11.19 3.78
C HIS A 23 18.67 9.76 3.34
N CYS A 24 17.48 9.45 2.84
CA CYS A 24 17.16 8.12 2.32
C CYS A 24 18.10 7.72 1.18
N ALA A 25 18.33 8.62 0.24
CA ALA A 25 19.19 8.36 -0.91
C ALA A 25 20.65 8.09 -0.50
N ALA A 26 21.16 8.72 0.56
CA ALA A 26 22.50 8.46 1.10
C ALA A 26 22.67 7.01 1.59
N TYR A 27 21.56 6.31 1.89
CA TYR A 27 21.54 4.90 2.27
C TYR A 27 21.01 3.98 1.16
N GLY A 28 20.88 4.49 -0.07
CA GLY A 28 20.35 3.72 -1.20
C GLY A 28 18.84 3.44 -1.10
N ILE A 29 18.09 4.22 -0.31
CA ILE A 29 16.66 4.06 -0.13
C ILE A 29 15.93 5.08 -1.01
N ARG A 30 15.01 4.60 -1.85
CA ARG A 30 14.15 5.46 -2.67
C ARG A 30 12.97 5.99 -1.83
N ALA A 31 12.47 7.16 -2.18
CA ALA A 31 11.36 7.81 -1.50
C ALA A 31 10.17 7.94 -2.45
N ALA A 32 9.00 7.42 -2.05
CA ALA A 32 7.73 7.60 -2.73
C ALA A 32 6.84 8.60 -1.99
N ALA A 33 6.05 9.38 -2.71
CA ALA A 33 5.08 10.30 -2.14
C ALA A 33 3.75 9.57 -1.92
N LEU A 34 3.43 9.24 -0.65
CA LEU A 34 2.18 8.55 -0.30
C LEU A 34 1.09 9.55 0.04
N SER A 35 -0.08 9.36 -0.54
CA SER A 35 -1.31 10.00 -0.10
C SER A 35 -2.54 9.23 -0.59
N GLY A 36 -3.70 9.48 0.02
CA GLY A 36 -4.96 8.89 -0.39
C GLY A 36 -6.11 9.40 0.46
N ASP A 37 -7.23 9.63 -0.20
CA ASP A 37 -8.51 9.89 0.47
C ASP A 37 -9.62 9.29 -0.40
N PRO A 38 -10.50 8.45 0.16
CA PRO A 38 -11.57 7.80 -0.59
C PRO A 38 -12.48 8.79 -1.32
N VAL A 39 -12.60 10.04 -0.85
CA VAL A 39 -13.44 11.06 -1.52
C VAL A 39 -12.90 11.51 -2.87
N TRP A 40 -11.65 11.22 -3.22
CA TRP A 40 -11.05 11.63 -4.50
C TRP A 40 -11.72 11.00 -5.72
N ILE A 41 -12.44 9.89 -5.54
CA ILE A 41 -13.26 9.31 -6.62
C ILE A 41 -14.44 10.22 -7.01
N MET A 42 -14.81 11.19 -6.15
CA MET A 42 -15.87 12.15 -6.44
C MET A 42 -15.27 13.33 -7.19
N PRO A 43 -15.69 13.61 -8.45
CA PRO A 43 -15.07 14.65 -9.28
C PRO A 43 -15.10 16.05 -8.65
N ASP A 44 -16.16 16.38 -7.92
CA ASP A 44 -16.34 17.64 -7.22
C ASP A 44 -15.51 17.78 -5.93
N LYS A 45 -14.84 16.69 -5.47
CA LYS A 45 -14.05 16.65 -4.25
C LYS A 45 -12.55 16.37 -4.49
N ARG A 46 -12.07 16.54 -5.73
CA ARG A 46 -10.67 16.26 -6.13
C ARG A 46 -9.67 17.38 -5.79
N ARG A 47 -10.10 18.48 -5.16
CA ARG A 47 -9.17 19.56 -4.79
C ARG A 47 -8.01 19.09 -3.88
N PRO A 48 -8.21 18.28 -2.83
CA PRO A 48 -7.09 17.78 -2.00
C PRO A 48 -6.11 16.90 -2.79
N TYR A 49 -6.57 16.14 -3.78
CA TYR A 49 -5.70 15.40 -4.70
C TYR A 49 -4.83 16.35 -5.54
N GLN A 50 -5.39 17.44 -6.06
CA GLN A 50 -4.62 18.44 -6.80
C GLN A 50 -3.59 19.12 -5.90
N GLU A 51 -3.97 19.49 -4.67
CA GLU A 51 -3.05 20.06 -3.67
C GLU A 51 -1.90 19.08 -3.33
N TYR A 52 -2.18 17.77 -3.28
CA TYR A 52 -1.14 16.75 -3.12
C TYR A 52 -0.15 16.77 -4.30
N LEU A 53 -0.63 16.78 -5.54
CA LEU A 53 0.22 16.81 -6.73
C LEU A 53 1.09 18.10 -6.78
N GLU A 54 0.50 19.26 -6.51
CA GLU A 54 1.20 20.54 -6.43
C GLU A 54 2.30 20.50 -5.38
N ARG A 55 2.03 19.83 -4.26
CA ARG A 55 2.99 19.70 -3.18
C ARG A 55 4.15 18.75 -3.51
N VAL A 56 3.88 17.65 -4.21
CA VAL A 56 4.94 16.78 -4.73
C VAL A 56 5.86 17.56 -5.67
N ASP A 57 5.29 18.39 -6.57
CA ASP A 57 6.05 19.25 -7.47
C ASP A 57 6.94 20.24 -6.68
N ALA A 58 6.39 20.88 -5.65
CA ALA A 58 7.13 21.82 -4.80
C ALA A 58 8.29 21.15 -4.05
N ILE A 59 8.06 19.95 -3.49
CA ILE A 59 9.10 19.18 -2.79
C ILE A 59 10.22 18.77 -3.75
N ASN A 60 9.87 18.23 -4.93
CA ASN A 60 10.85 17.82 -5.92
C ASN A 60 11.65 19.02 -6.45
N ALA A 61 11.01 20.20 -6.62
CA ALA A 61 11.72 21.44 -6.99
C ALA A 61 12.76 21.85 -5.95
N LEU A 62 12.48 21.65 -4.64
CA LEU A 62 13.46 21.90 -3.56
C LEU A 62 14.63 20.92 -3.55
N CYS A 63 14.47 19.75 -4.15
CA CYS A 63 15.54 18.78 -4.31
C CYS A 63 16.52 19.16 -5.44
N GLY A 64 16.10 20.00 -6.40
CA GLY A 64 16.91 20.39 -7.57
C GLY A 64 17.34 19.17 -8.39
N ASP A 65 18.61 19.11 -8.78
CA ASP A 65 19.20 17.97 -9.51
C ASP A 65 19.51 16.75 -8.61
N GLY A 66 19.20 16.85 -7.32
CA GLY A 66 19.39 15.78 -6.35
C GLY A 66 18.28 14.72 -6.40
N PRO A 67 18.34 13.75 -5.46
CA PRO A 67 17.31 12.72 -5.37
C PRO A 67 15.95 13.34 -5.05
N GLN A 68 14.91 12.86 -5.74
CA GLN A 68 13.53 13.31 -5.68
C GLN A 68 12.61 12.14 -5.30
N PHE A 69 11.32 12.39 -5.07
CA PHE A 69 10.34 11.32 -5.11
C PHE A 69 10.40 10.63 -6.47
N TYR A 70 10.44 9.29 -6.45
CA TYR A 70 10.47 8.50 -7.67
C TYR A 70 9.06 8.09 -8.15
N SER A 71 8.07 8.10 -7.24
CA SER A 71 6.69 7.70 -7.56
C SER A 71 5.64 8.53 -6.84
N LEU A 72 4.46 8.60 -7.45
CA LEU A 72 3.19 8.87 -6.76
C LEU A 72 2.69 7.52 -6.23
N HIS A 73 2.57 7.39 -4.91
CA HIS A 73 2.02 6.21 -4.26
C HIS A 73 0.65 6.55 -3.68
N LEU A 74 -0.39 5.90 -4.18
CA LEU A 74 -1.76 6.25 -3.82
C LEU A 74 -2.44 5.13 -3.02
N ASP A 75 -3.10 5.52 -1.94
CA ASP A 75 -3.91 4.66 -1.09
C ASP A 75 -5.34 5.20 -1.03
N VAL A 76 -6.07 5.05 -2.13
CA VAL A 76 -7.46 5.51 -2.24
C VAL A 76 -8.39 4.30 -2.14
N GLU A 77 -9.15 4.26 -1.05
CA GLU A 77 -10.00 3.13 -0.67
C GLU A 77 -11.50 3.48 -0.78
N PRO A 78 -12.12 3.49 -1.96
CA PRO A 78 -13.52 3.90 -2.14
C PRO A 78 -14.50 3.13 -1.28
N HIS A 79 -14.22 1.88 -0.99
CA HIS A 79 -15.08 0.97 -0.23
C HIS A 79 -15.34 1.41 1.22
N VAL A 80 -14.55 2.34 1.77
CA VAL A 80 -14.77 2.85 3.14
C VAL A 80 -15.77 4.00 3.17
N LEU A 81 -16.11 4.63 2.02
CA LEU A 81 -17.11 5.70 1.95
C LEU A 81 -18.49 5.21 2.40
N PRO A 82 -19.22 6.01 3.22
CA PRO A 82 -20.55 5.64 3.68
C PRO A 82 -21.55 5.34 2.54
N GLU A 83 -21.50 6.14 1.46
CA GLU A 83 -22.31 5.93 0.27
C GLU A 83 -21.97 4.63 -0.45
N VAL A 84 -20.68 4.30 -0.59
CA VAL A 84 -20.24 3.05 -1.24
C VAL A 84 -20.60 1.83 -0.38
N LYS A 85 -20.48 1.94 0.95
CA LYS A 85 -20.94 0.89 1.89
C LYS A 85 -22.43 0.62 1.78
N ARG A 86 -23.24 1.68 1.58
CA ARG A 86 -24.69 1.58 1.45
C ARG A 86 -25.13 1.03 0.08
N ASP A 87 -24.52 1.54 -1.00
CA ASP A 87 -25.00 1.37 -2.37
C ASP A 87 -24.25 0.27 -3.16
N GLY A 88 -23.13 -0.22 -2.60
CA GLY A 88 -22.22 -1.16 -3.28
C GLY A 88 -21.13 -0.47 -4.08
N MET A 89 -20.03 -1.18 -4.32
CA MET A 89 -18.86 -0.65 -5.03
C MET A 89 -19.07 -0.51 -6.54
N GLU A 90 -19.94 -1.34 -7.12
CA GLU A 90 -20.12 -1.49 -8.56
C GLU A 90 -20.46 -0.16 -9.26
N GLY A 91 -21.33 0.64 -8.64
CA GLY A 91 -21.73 1.96 -9.17
C GLY A 91 -20.61 3.02 -9.13
N TYR A 92 -19.55 2.76 -8.39
CA TYR A 92 -18.42 3.69 -8.20
C TYR A 92 -17.16 3.28 -8.95
N ILE A 93 -17.09 2.08 -9.50
CA ILE A 93 -15.94 1.58 -10.27
C ILE A 93 -15.58 2.53 -11.42
N PRO A 94 -16.48 3.03 -12.26
CA PRO A 94 -16.13 3.95 -13.34
C PRO A 94 -15.43 5.23 -12.85
N ARG A 95 -15.86 5.79 -11.73
CA ARG A 95 -15.23 6.99 -11.12
C ARG A 95 -13.85 6.68 -10.55
N PHE A 96 -13.68 5.49 -9.99
CA PHE A 96 -12.41 5.04 -9.46
C PHE A 96 -11.40 4.80 -10.59
N VAL A 97 -11.81 4.13 -11.66
CA VAL A 97 -11.00 3.91 -12.86
C VAL A 97 -10.62 5.25 -13.54
N GLU A 98 -11.54 6.20 -13.60
CA GLU A 98 -11.25 7.57 -14.09
C GLU A 98 -10.16 8.25 -13.25
N LEU A 99 -10.20 8.14 -11.92
CA LEU A 99 -9.16 8.67 -11.03
C LEU A 99 -7.80 7.98 -11.29
N ILE A 100 -7.79 6.65 -11.47
CA ILE A 100 -6.56 5.90 -11.75
C ILE A 100 -5.93 6.35 -13.08
N ARG A 101 -6.73 6.57 -14.13
CA ARG A 101 -6.24 7.08 -15.42
C ARG A 101 -5.67 8.50 -15.30
N ASP A 102 -6.37 9.36 -14.56
CA ASP A 102 -5.86 10.70 -14.30
C ASP A 102 -4.53 10.64 -13.54
N ALA A 103 -4.45 9.80 -12.49
CA ALA A 103 -3.22 9.63 -11.71
C ALA A 103 -2.06 9.11 -12.58
N ARG A 104 -2.31 8.19 -13.52
CA ARG A 104 -1.31 7.76 -14.50
C ARG A 104 -0.82 8.94 -15.35
N ALA A 105 -1.75 9.71 -15.92
CA ALA A 105 -1.39 10.88 -16.72
C ALA A 105 -0.61 11.93 -15.92
N GLN A 106 -0.95 12.13 -14.63
CA GLN A 106 -0.23 13.04 -13.74
C GLN A 106 1.17 12.54 -13.40
N ALA A 107 1.35 11.21 -13.20
CA ALA A 107 2.67 10.62 -12.99
C ALA A 107 3.53 10.73 -14.24
N ASP A 108 3.00 10.41 -15.43
CA ASP A 108 3.69 10.52 -16.72
C ASP A 108 4.17 11.97 -16.98
N LYS A 109 3.31 12.96 -16.73
CA LYS A 109 3.64 14.38 -16.89
C LYS A 109 4.84 14.80 -16.02
N ARG A 110 5.05 14.13 -14.89
CA ARG A 110 6.12 14.40 -13.92
C ARG A 110 7.35 13.51 -14.09
N GLY A 111 7.29 12.52 -14.98
CA GLY A 111 8.34 11.50 -15.12
C GLY A 111 8.44 10.59 -13.89
N LEU A 112 7.35 10.42 -13.15
CA LEU A 112 7.25 9.60 -11.95
C LEU A 112 6.58 8.25 -12.27
N GLN A 113 6.88 7.23 -11.46
CA GLN A 113 6.11 6.00 -11.43
C GLN A 113 4.76 6.24 -10.74
N LEU A 114 3.78 5.39 -11.03
CA LEU A 114 2.54 5.30 -10.29
C LEU A 114 2.49 3.99 -9.54
N GLU A 115 2.22 4.06 -8.25
CA GLU A 115 2.01 2.92 -7.37
C GLU A 115 0.67 3.07 -6.66
N TRP A 116 0.03 1.94 -6.32
CA TRP A 116 -1.29 1.98 -5.69
C TRP A 116 -1.48 0.86 -4.69
N ASP A 117 -1.99 1.18 -3.49
CA ASP A 117 -2.36 0.18 -2.50
C ASP A 117 -3.85 -0.19 -2.64
N ILE A 118 -4.14 -1.50 -2.59
CA ILE A 118 -5.52 -2.01 -2.69
C ILE A 118 -5.80 -3.15 -1.70
N PRO A 119 -7.05 -3.30 -1.27
CA PRO A 119 -7.48 -4.51 -0.57
C PRO A 119 -7.32 -5.76 -1.46
N ALA A 120 -6.86 -6.85 -0.87
CA ALA A 120 -6.61 -8.11 -1.59
C ALA A 120 -7.85 -8.68 -2.32
N TRP A 121 -9.05 -8.29 -1.91
CA TRP A 121 -10.33 -8.77 -2.45
C TRP A 121 -10.90 -7.91 -3.59
N PHE A 122 -10.20 -6.87 -4.08
CA PHE A 122 -10.68 -6.03 -5.19
C PHE A 122 -10.84 -6.80 -6.50
N GLY A 123 -10.15 -7.94 -6.66
CA GLY A 123 -10.31 -8.81 -7.81
C GLY A 123 -11.73 -9.42 -8.00
N LYS A 124 -12.59 -9.32 -6.96
CA LYS A 124 -13.99 -9.74 -7.08
C LYS A 124 -14.87 -8.77 -7.88
N PHE A 125 -14.43 -7.53 -8.05
CA PHE A 125 -15.15 -6.54 -8.83
C PHE A 125 -14.76 -6.58 -10.30
N HIS A 126 -15.73 -6.37 -11.17
CA HIS A 126 -15.55 -6.33 -12.61
C HIS A 126 -15.53 -4.89 -13.11
N ASP A 127 -14.49 -4.52 -13.85
CA ASP A 127 -14.44 -3.28 -14.61
C ASP A 127 -15.01 -3.53 -15.99
N ALA A 128 -16.25 -3.10 -16.19
CA ALA A 128 -16.99 -3.33 -17.43
C ALA A 128 -16.41 -2.57 -18.64
N GLU A 129 -15.64 -1.50 -18.42
CA GLU A 129 -15.02 -0.74 -19.51
C GLU A 129 -13.80 -1.46 -20.08
N ASN A 130 -12.99 -2.07 -19.23
CA ASN A 130 -11.78 -2.80 -19.63
C ASN A 130 -12.01 -4.32 -19.76
N ASP A 131 -13.22 -4.80 -19.45
CA ASP A 131 -13.63 -6.21 -19.47
C ASP A 131 -12.68 -7.13 -18.68
N CYS A 132 -12.27 -6.68 -17.50
CA CYS A 132 -11.39 -7.44 -16.61
C CYS A 132 -11.71 -7.16 -15.12
N SER A 133 -10.98 -7.81 -14.21
CA SER A 133 -11.13 -7.50 -12.79
C SER A 133 -10.59 -6.11 -12.45
N LEU A 134 -11.17 -5.45 -11.45
CA LEU A 134 -10.70 -4.14 -11.00
C LEU A 134 -9.21 -4.18 -10.59
N THR A 135 -8.77 -5.24 -9.94
CA THR A 135 -7.34 -5.45 -9.63
C THR A 135 -6.50 -5.46 -10.91
N GLU A 136 -6.91 -6.16 -11.96
CA GLU A 136 -6.17 -6.21 -13.23
C GLU A 136 -6.12 -4.83 -13.90
N THR A 137 -7.22 -4.07 -13.87
CA THR A 137 -7.24 -2.66 -14.31
C THR A 137 -6.18 -1.84 -13.59
N ILE A 138 -6.09 -1.95 -12.25
CA ILE A 138 -5.11 -1.18 -11.46
C ILE A 138 -3.68 -1.57 -11.84
N PHE A 139 -3.38 -2.87 -11.94
CA PHE A 139 -2.07 -3.35 -12.38
C PHE A 139 -1.69 -2.83 -13.78
N HIS A 140 -2.67 -2.63 -14.66
CA HIS A 140 -2.43 -2.10 -16.01
C HIS A 140 -1.87 -0.67 -15.98
N TYR A 141 -2.38 0.16 -15.09
CA TYR A 141 -1.99 1.59 -14.99
C TYR A 141 -0.79 1.85 -14.09
N CYS A 142 -0.43 0.93 -13.18
CA CYS A 142 0.62 1.12 -12.19
C CYS A 142 1.91 0.37 -12.55
N GLU A 143 3.06 0.86 -12.11
CA GLU A 143 4.32 0.12 -12.12
C GLU A 143 4.39 -0.90 -11.01
N ALA A 144 3.82 -0.58 -9.84
CA ALA A 144 3.71 -1.50 -8.72
C ALA A 144 2.34 -1.37 -8.05
N VAL A 145 1.84 -2.48 -7.49
CA VAL A 145 0.60 -2.51 -6.71
C VAL A 145 0.87 -3.16 -5.36
N GLY A 146 0.54 -2.43 -4.31
CA GLY A 146 0.54 -2.94 -2.94
C GLY A 146 -0.77 -3.64 -2.64
N ILE A 147 -0.68 -4.88 -2.19
CA ILE A 147 -1.84 -5.67 -1.78
C ILE A 147 -1.90 -5.70 -0.26
N MET A 148 -2.94 -5.15 0.32
CA MET A 148 -3.22 -5.25 1.75
C MET A 148 -3.58 -6.70 2.13
N ALA A 149 -2.57 -7.58 2.08
CA ALA A 149 -2.69 -9.00 2.35
C ALA A 149 -2.50 -9.29 3.85
N TYR A 150 -3.20 -8.52 4.68
CA TYR A 150 -3.02 -8.54 6.12
C TYR A 150 -3.47 -9.86 6.75
N SER A 151 -2.53 -10.57 7.32
CA SER A 151 -2.71 -11.77 8.15
C SER A 151 -1.47 -11.93 9.02
N ASP A 152 -1.65 -12.48 10.21
CA ASP A 152 -0.61 -12.78 11.20
C ASP A 152 0.03 -14.17 11.00
N THR A 153 -0.35 -14.89 9.95
CA THR A 153 0.21 -16.21 9.62
C THR A 153 0.70 -16.29 8.19
N ALA A 154 1.75 -17.06 7.94
CA ALA A 154 2.27 -17.28 6.60
C ALA A 154 1.23 -17.90 5.67
N GLU A 155 0.49 -18.91 6.13
CA GLU A 155 -0.57 -19.56 5.35
C GLU A 155 -1.71 -18.61 5.01
N GLY A 156 -2.17 -17.83 6.00
CA GLY A 156 -3.24 -16.84 5.82
C GLY A 156 -2.84 -15.79 4.80
N GLN A 157 -1.68 -15.19 4.96
CA GLN A 157 -1.18 -14.16 4.07
C GLN A 157 -0.92 -14.69 2.65
N TYR A 158 -0.32 -15.87 2.51
CA TYR A 158 -0.13 -16.55 1.23
C TYR A 158 -1.47 -16.77 0.50
N ARG A 159 -2.46 -17.36 1.19
CA ARG A 159 -3.79 -17.61 0.62
C ARG A 159 -4.47 -16.33 0.14
N VAL A 160 -4.33 -15.24 0.89
CA VAL A 160 -4.94 -13.94 0.57
C VAL A 160 -4.27 -13.29 -0.63
N VAL A 161 -2.94 -13.39 -0.76
CA VAL A 161 -2.20 -12.68 -1.81
C VAL A 161 -2.18 -13.43 -3.15
N MET A 162 -2.22 -14.77 -3.16
CA MET A 162 -2.00 -15.57 -4.37
C MET A 162 -2.88 -15.21 -5.57
N PRO A 163 -4.18 -14.90 -5.44
CA PRO A 163 -4.98 -14.44 -6.58
C PRO A 163 -4.40 -13.18 -7.25
N ASN A 164 -3.77 -12.30 -6.45
CA ASN A 164 -3.15 -11.06 -6.95
C ASN A 164 -1.74 -11.33 -7.53
N VAL A 165 -1.03 -12.34 -7.03
CA VAL A 165 0.25 -12.82 -7.62
C VAL A 165 0.04 -13.28 -9.06
N GLU A 166 -1.03 -14.03 -9.34
CA GLU A 166 -1.36 -14.48 -10.69
C GLU A 166 -1.67 -13.31 -11.63
N ILE A 167 -2.33 -12.25 -11.13
CA ILE A 167 -2.59 -11.03 -11.91
C ILE A 167 -1.27 -10.27 -12.14
N ALA A 168 -0.43 -10.12 -11.14
CA ALA A 168 0.89 -9.49 -11.26
C ALA A 168 1.75 -10.19 -12.31
N LYS A 169 1.79 -11.53 -12.27
CA LYS A 169 2.46 -12.38 -13.26
C LYS A 169 1.91 -12.17 -14.68
N LYS A 170 0.58 -12.18 -14.83
CA LYS A 170 -0.10 -11.96 -16.12
C LYS A 170 0.22 -10.59 -16.72
N THR A 171 0.30 -9.56 -15.88
CA THR A 171 0.55 -8.17 -16.30
C THR A 171 2.04 -7.80 -16.35
N GLY A 172 2.92 -8.64 -15.79
CA GLY A 172 4.37 -8.39 -15.69
C GLY A 172 4.73 -7.22 -14.76
N LYS A 173 3.89 -6.92 -13.77
CA LYS A 173 4.02 -5.76 -12.89
C LYS A 173 4.50 -6.13 -11.50
N HIS A 174 5.19 -5.19 -10.82
CA HIS A 174 5.68 -5.43 -9.47
C HIS A 174 4.55 -5.51 -8.45
N LEU A 175 4.66 -6.46 -7.53
CA LEU A 175 3.71 -6.70 -6.45
C LEU A 175 4.36 -6.39 -5.10
N MET A 176 3.70 -5.61 -4.25
CA MET A 176 4.08 -5.43 -2.85
C MET A 176 3.09 -6.14 -1.94
N ILE A 177 3.58 -7.04 -1.08
CA ILE A 177 2.76 -7.79 -0.13
C ILE A 177 2.73 -7.01 1.17
N GLY A 178 1.57 -6.44 1.50
CA GLY A 178 1.35 -5.64 2.70
C GLY A 178 1.39 -6.47 3.98
N CYS A 179 2.06 -5.97 5.00
CA CYS A 179 2.15 -6.56 6.34
C CYS A 179 1.74 -5.51 7.38
N GLU A 180 0.85 -5.87 8.30
CA GLU A 180 0.40 -4.97 9.37
C GLU A 180 1.19 -5.21 10.66
N THR A 181 1.55 -4.14 11.36
CA THR A 181 2.28 -4.18 12.65
C THR A 181 1.60 -3.32 13.74
N MET A 182 0.35 -2.89 13.51
CA MET A 182 -0.41 -2.08 14.46
C MET A 182 -0.90 -2.91 15.64
N ASP A 183 -0.85 -2.33 16.84
CA ASP A 183 -1.61 -2.83 17.99
C ASP A 183 -3.10 -2.60 17.75
N LEU A 184 -3.85 -3.67 17.61
CA LEU A 184 -5.30 -3.64 17.49
C LEU A 184 -5.91 -3.72 18.89
N ASP A 185 -6.93 -2.89 19.15
CA ASP A 185 -7.60 -2.89 20.43
C ASP A 185 -8.35 -4.21 20.74
N GLU A 186 -8.72 -4.41 22.01
CA GLU A 186 -9.37 -5.64 22.46
C GLU A 186 -10.72 -5.90 21.77
N ALA A 187 -11.48 -4.84 21.44
CA ALA A 187 -12.74 -4.99 20.73
C ALA A 187 -12.55 -5.58 19.32
N ARG A 188 -11.49 -5.17 18.62
CA ARG A 188 -11.15 -5.75 17.32
C ARG A 188 -10.64 -7.19 17.43
N ARG A 189 -10.00 -7.55 18.57
CA ARG A 189 -9.58 -8.92 18.84
C ARG A 189 -10.78 -9.84 19.05
N GLU A 190 -11.81 -9.39 19.74
CA GLU A 190 -13.07 -10.11 19.90
C GLU A 190 -13.75 -10.36 18.56
N ASP A 191 -13.65 -9.42 17.61
CA ASP A 191 -14.14 -9.57 16.23
C ASP A 191 -13.26 -10.50 15.35
N GLY A 192 -12.14 -10.99 15.85
CA GLY A 192 -11.14 -11.75 15.08
C GLY A 192 -10.26 -10.91 14.17
N ASN A 193 -10.39 -9.58 14.19
CA ASN A 193 -9.59 -8.67 13.35
C ASN A 193 -8.12 -8.55 13.79
N CYS A 194 -7.78 -9.03 15.00
CA CYS A 194 -6.39 -9.10 15.46
C CYS A 194 -5.53 -10.02 14.59
N ALA A 195 -6.12 -11.05 13.96
CA ALA A 195 -5.44 -11.97 13.07
C ALA A 195 -4.92 -11.34 11.74
N ILE A 196 -4.91 -10.01 11.65
CA ILE A 196 -4.35 -9.28 10.51
C ILE A 196 -3.04 -8.57 10.83
N SER A 197 -2.60 -8.53 12.09
CA SER A 197 -1.40 -7.83 12.54
C SER A 197 -0.41 -8.77 13.23
N TYR A 198 0.87 -8.59 12.94
CA TYR A 198 1.97 -9.28 13.63
C TYR A 198 2.36 -8.65 14.98
N PHE A 199 1.54 -7.76 15.51
CA PHE A 199 1.87 -7.03 16.74
C PHE A 199 2.05 -7.96 17.94
N GLU A 200 1.16 -8.93 18.08
CA GLU A 200 1.13 -9.86 19.20
C GLU A 200 2.31 -10.86 19.16
N GLU A 201 2.64 -11.39 17.98
CA GLU A 201 3.65 -12.43 17.75
C GLU A 201 5.05 -11.85 17.74
N GLY A 202 5.18 -10.60 17.38
CA GLY A 202 6.44 -9.91 17.37
C GLY A 202 7.29 -10.12 16.11
N LYS A 203 8.39 -9.38 16.07
CA LYS A 203 9.24 -9.19 14.90
C LYS A 203 9.86 -10.48 14.37
N ILE A 204 10.32 -11.35 15.26
CA ILE A 204 10.99 -12.61 14.87
C ILE A 204 10.01 -13.56 14.19
N TYR A 205 8.81 -13.68 14.72
CA TYR A 205 7.75 -14.50 14.12
C TYR A 205 7.36 -13.94 12.75
N MET A 206 7.08 -12.63 12.66
CA MET A 206 6.79 -11.96 11.41
C MET A 206 7.84 -12.29 10.33
N TYR A 207 9.14 -12.15 10.64
CA TYR A 207 10.19 -12.43 9.67
C TYR A 207 10.21 -13.91 9.22
N LYS A 208 9.91 -14.85 10.10
CA LYS A 208 9.79 -16.27 9.72
C LYS A 208 8.62 -16.48 8.74
N CYS A 209 7.47 -15.84 9.00
CA CYS A 209 6.33 -15.88 8.09
C CYS A 209 6.70 -15.28 6.73
N LEU A 210 7.33 -14.09 6.70
CA LEU A 210 7.74 -13.44 5.45
C LEU A 210 8.77 -14.27 4.67
N GLN A 211 9.71 -14.94 5.33
CA GLN A 211 10.64 -15.86 4.67
C GLN A 211 9.93 -17.06 4.02
N THR A 212 8.91 -17.61 4.69
CA THR A 212 8.09 -18.69 4.14
C THR A 212 7.32 -18.20 2.90
N ILE A 213 6.63 -17.06 3.01
CA ILE A 213 5.88 -16.47 1.90
C ILE A 213 6.79 -16.13 0.73
N MET A 214 7.96 -15.56 1.01
CA MET A 214 8.96 -15.22 -0.02
C MET A 214 9.36 -16.45 -0.83
N ARG A 215 9.63 -17.58 -0.18
CA ARG A 215 9.96 -18.83 -0.87
C ARG A 215 8.78 -19.33 -1.69
N ASP A 216 7.59 -19.38 -1.11
CA ASP A 216 6.42 -20.02 -1.71
C ASP A 216 5.85 -19.17 -2.87
N VAL A 217 5.89 -17.83 -2.78
CA VAL A 217 5.48 -16.92 -3.87
C VAL A 217 6.52 -16.94 -5.00
N ALA A 218 7.81 -16.99 -4.67
CA ALA A 218 8.89 -17.02 -5.68
C ALA A 218 8.82 -18.25 -6.61
N GLU A 219 8.16 -19.33 -6.22
CA GLU A 219 7.87 -20.47 -7.10
C GLU A 219 6.93 -20.12 -8.25
N THR A 220 6.10 -19.07 -8.07
CA THR A 220 5.12 -18.63 -9.05
C THR A 220 5.53 -17.36 -9.79
N TYR A 221 6.08 -16.38 -9.07
CA TYR A 221 6.44 -15.06 -9.58
C TYR A 221 7.58 -14.46 -8.75
N ASP A 222 8.53 -13.78 -9.37
CA ASP A 222 9.75 -13.25 -8.73
C ASP A 222 9.79 -11.73 -8.60
N ALA A 223 8.94 -11.00 -9.34
CA ALA A 223 8.88 -9.54 -9.26
C ALA A 223 7.95 -9.05 -8.15
N PHE A 224 8.29 -9.34 -6.88
CA PHE A 224 7.54 -8.91 -5.71
C PHE A 224 8.44 -8.47 -4.56
N GLY A 225 7.83 -7.77 -3.60
CA GLY A 225 8.46 -7.35 -2.35
C GLY A 225 7.46 -7.34 -1.19
N PHE A 226 7.91 -6.87 -0.03
CA PHE A 226 7.05 -6.68 1.14
C PHE A 226 6.97 -5.21 1.51
N ALA A 227 5.77 -4.73 1.84
CA ALA A 227 5.52 -3.42 2.41
C ALA A 227 5.05 -3.56 3.86
N ILE A 228 5.77 -2.96 4.81
CA ILE A 228 5.45 -3.05 6.24
C ILE A 228 4.74 -1.76 6.67
N HIS A 229 3.51 -1.88 7.09
CA HIS A 229 2.70 -0.83 7.67
C HIS A 229 2.76 -0.88 9.21
N ASP A 230 3.37 0.12 9.87
CA ASP A 230 4.19 1.21 9.33
C ASP A 230 5.59 1.20 9.97
N VAL A 231 6.47 2.05 9.47
CA VAL A 231 7.87 2.12 9.93
C VAL A 231 8.00 2.40 11.42
N LYS A 232 7.17 3.28 11.98
CA LYS A 232 7.19 3.63 13.41
C LYS A 232 6.84 2.42 14.27
N ARG A 233 5.78 1.71 13.90
CA ARG A 233 5.31 0.51 14.62
C ARG A 233 6.26 -0.66 14.41
N TRP A 234 6.76 -0.85 13.19
CA TRP A 234 7.77 -1.87 12.92
C TRP A 234 9.05 -1.68 13.74
N ILE A 235 9.55 -0.45 13.90
CA ILE A 235 10.71 -0.18 14.77
C ILE A 235 10.38 -0.54 16.21
N ALA A 236 9.19 -0.20 16.71
CA ALA A 236 8.73 -0.44 18.07
C ALA A 236 8.31 -1.89 18.35
N LEU A 237 8.08 -2.68 17.29
CA LEU A 237 7.61 -4.06 17.40
C LEU A 237 8.58 -4.90 18.22
N GLN A 238 8.06 -5.57 19.25
CA GLN A 238 8.86 -6.39 20.16
C GLN A 238 9.48 -7.57 19.40
N PRO A 239 10.67 -8.04 19.81
CA PRO A 239 11.32 -9.20 19.17
C PRO A 239 10.48 -10.48 19.25
N HIS A 240 9.82 -10.71 20.38
CA HIS A 240 9.05 -11.90 20.70
C HIS A 240 7.62 -11.54 21.10
N VAL A 241 6.79 -12.58 21.24
CA VAL A 241 5.42 -12.48 21.77
C VAL A 241 5.38 -11.68 23.07
N LEU A 242 4.47 -10.73 23.13
CA LEU A 242 4.27 -9.94 24.35
C LEU A 242 3.78 -10.84 25.50
N PRO A 243 4.26 -10.66 26.75
CA PRO A 243 3.90 -11.52 27.88
C PRO A 243 2.40 -11.68 28.09
N LYS A 244 1.60 -10.61 27.87
CA LYS A 244 0.14 -10.65 27.99
C LYS A 244 -0.56 -11.54 26.95
N TYR A 245 0.13 -11.95 25.89
CA TYR A 245 -0.38 -12.84 24.83
C TYR A 245 0.30 -14.21 24.81
N ALA A 246 1.26 -14.47 25.69
CA ALA A 246 2.06 -15.70 25.67
C ALA A 246 1.23 -17.00 25.81
N GLU A 247 0.06 -16.95 26.47
CA GLU A 247 -0.83 -18.10 26.59
C GLU A 247 -1.53 -18.44 25.26
N VAL A 248 -1.76 -17.45 24.40
CA VAL A 248 -2.46 -17.61 23.12
C VAL A 248 -1.47 -17.90 21.98
N TYR A 249 -0.36 -17.17 21.93
CA TYR A 249 0.58 -17.18 20.80
C TYR A 249 1.97 -17.75 21.13
N GLY A 250 2.21 -18.13 22.38
CA GLY A 250 3.52 -18.59 22.90
C GLY A 250 3.92 -20.03 22.52
N LYS A 251 3.45 -20.57 21.39
CA LYS A 251 3.75 -21.93 20.91
C LYS A 251 5.03 -21.99 20.11
#